data_be8e292b5a52cf38a9f6b971f63b9a9d
#
_entry.id   be8e292b5a52cf38a9f6b971f63b9a9d
#
_cell.length_a   1.000
_cell.length_b   1.000
_cell.length_c   1.000
_cell.angle_alpha   90.00
_cell.angle_beta   90.00
_cell.angle_gamma   90.00
#
_symmetry.space_group_name_H-M   'P 1'
#
loop_
_entity.id
_entity.type
_entity.pdbx_description
1 polymer ?
#
loop_
_entity_poly.entity_id
_entity_poly.type
_entity_poly.pdbx_seq_one_letter_code
_entity_poly.pdbx_strand_id
1 'polypeptide(L)'
;MVAYEELSKEELLQLKSELEAQFDEVKAKNLKLDMSRGKPSTEQLNLSMDMMDVLKSDSDLVCEEGVDCRNYGVLDGIAEAKQLLADMMEVPKDNIVIFGNSSLNVMYDTIARSMTHGVMGSTPWAKLDKVKFLCPVPGYDRHFAITEYFGIEMINVPMTPSGPDMDMVEELVSTDPAIKGIWCVPKYSNPQGITYSDETVHRFAKLNPAAEDFRIFWDNAYGIHHLYEDKQDYLIEILMECKKEGHPDMVYKFSSTSKISFPGSGIAAIAASDANLADIRKQMRIQTIGHDKLNQLRHARYFGNIHGMVQHMKKHADILRPKFDIVLKT
;
A
#
# COMPACT_ATOMS: atom_id res chain seq x y z
N MET A 1 -8.39 32.54 -13.85
CA MET A 1 -7.97 33.39 -12.72
C MET A 1 -6.78 34.21 -13.20
N VAL A 2 -6.76 35.53 -12.99
CA VAL A 2 -5.58 36.35 -13.25
C VAL A 2 -4.52 36.02 -12.21
N ALA A 3 -3.27 35.89 -12.59
CA ALA A 3 -2.20 35.62 -11.63
C ALA A 3 -2.03 36.82 -10.67
N TYR A 4 -1.78 36.55 -9.39
CA TYR A 4 -1.64 37.63 -8.38
C TYR A 4 -0.54 38.65 -8.75
N GLU A 5 0.46 38.20 -9.49
CA GLU A 5 1.58 39.05 -9.99
C GLU A 5 1.13 40.06 -11.05
N GLU A 6 -0.03 39.86 -11.68
CA GLU A 6 -0.60 40.73 -12.71
C GLU A 6 -1.58 41.76 -12.14
N LEU A 7 -1.92 41.65 -10.84
CA LEU A 7 -2.85 42.55 -10.18
C LEU A 7 -2.15 43.81 -9.62
N SER A 8 -2.81 44.95 -9.75
CA SER A 8 -2.38 46.19 -9.08
C SER A 8 -2.49 46.08 -7.55
N LYS A 9 -1.81 46.94 -6.83
CA LYS A 9 -1.86 46.99 -5.39
C LYS A 9 -3.30 47.24 -4.85
N GLU A 10 -4.09 48.06 -5.53
CA GLU A 10 -5.49 48.34 -5.20
C GLU A 10 -6.33 47.06 -5.36
N GLU A 11 -6.18 46.35 -6.47
CA GLU A 11 -6.90 45.08 -6.74
C GLU A 11 -6.52 43.99 -5.74
N LEU A 12 -5.26 43.91 -5.36
CA LEU A 12 -4.80 42.96 -4.33
C LEU A 12 -5.37 43.28 -2.96
N LEU A 13 -5.48 44.56 -2.58
CA LEU A 13 -6.09 44.98 -1.31
C LEU A 13 -7.60 44.70 -1.27
N GLN A 14 -8.30 44.95 -2.38
CA GLN A 14 -9.71 44.61 -2.51
C GLN A 14 -9.92 43.08 -2.41
N LEU A 15 -9.17 42.31 -3.18
CA LEU A 15 -9.24 40.84 -3.15
C LEU A 15 -8.93 40.29 -1.75
N LYS A 16 -7.92 40.83 -1.07
CA LYS A 16 -7.63 40.48 0.33
C LYS A 16 -8.82 40.70 1.23
N SER A 17 -9.46 41.87 1.15
CA SER A 17 -10.63 42.19 1.97
C SER A 17 -11.81 41.25 1.71
N GLU A 18 -12.04 40.90 0.44
CA GLU A 18 -13.07 39.92 0.04
C GLU A 18 -12.81 38.53 0.59
N LEU A 19 -11.56 38.06 0.50
CA LEU A 19 -11.15 36.77 1.02
C LEU A 19 -11.20 36.71 2.55
N GLU A 20 -10.81 37.80 3.24
CA GLU A 20 -10.93 37.92 4.69
C GLU A 20 -12.39 37.83 5.13
N ALA A 21 -13.30 38.52 4.44
CA ALA A 21 -14.73 38.46 4.73
C ALA A 21 -15.29 37.02 4.51
N GLN A 22 -14.94 36.34 3.42
CA GLN A 22 -15.35 34.98 3.16
C GLN A 22 -14.78 34.01 4.21
N PHE A 23 -13.54 34.19 4.61
CA PHE A 23 -12.91 33.37 5.66
C PHE A 23 -13.62 33.54 6.99
N ASP A 24 -13.96 34.80 7.39
CA ASP A 24 -14.68 35.09 8.62
C ASP A 24 -16.10 34.49 8.60
N GLU A 25 -16.79 34.54 7.46
CA GLU A 25 -18.07 33.86 7.28
C GLU A 25 -18.00 32.38 7.52
N VAL A 26 -16.98 31.68 6.92
CA VAL A 26 -16.77 30.26 7.13
C VAL A 26 -16.40 29.96 8.58
N LYS A 27 -15.57 30.81 9.19
CA LYS A 27 -15.15 30.69 10.59
C LYS A 27 -16.34 30.85 11.55
N ALA A 28 -17.26 31.75 11.25
CA ALA A 28 -18.48 31.97 12.04
C ALA A 28 -19.41 30.73 12.06
N LYS A 29 -19.33 29.86 11.05
CA LYS A 29 -20.08 28.59 11.01
C LYS A 29 -19.61 27.59 12.08
N ASN A 30 -18.48 27.83 12.72
CA ASN A 30 -17.90 27.02 13.80
C ASN A 30 -17.85 25.49 13.46
N LEU A 31 -17.46 25.17 12.23
CA LEU A 31 -17.41 23.81 11.73
C LEU A 31 -16.31 23.04 12.48
N LYS A 32 -16.64 21.84 12.97
CA LYS A 32 -15.69 20.93 13.59
C LYS A 32 -15.24 19.89 12.55
N LEU A 33 -14.38 20.31 11.63
CA LEU A 33 -13.84 19.46 10.58
C LEU A 33 -12.42 19.04 10.94
N ASP A 34 -12.16 17.74 10.85
CA ASP A 34 -10.82 17.18 11.03
C ASP A 34 -10.35 16.60 9.67
N MET A 35 -9.31 17.20 9.11
CA MET A 35 -8.67 16.78 7.85
C MET A 35 -7.31 16.17 8.09
N SER A 36 -6.89 15.93 9.33
CA SER A 36 -5.56 15.45 9.69
C SER A 36 -5.35 13.96 9.32
N ARG A 37 -6.43 13.18 9.24
CA ARG A 37 -6.38 11.74 8.91
C ARG A 37 -7.57 11.33 8.04
N GLY A 38 -7.29 10.73 6.88
CA GLY A 38 -8.29 10.04 6.09
C GLY A 38 -8.75 8.76 6.78
N LYS A 39 -10.05 8.65 7.05
CA LYS A 39 -10.70 7.46 7.61
C LYS A 39 -11.93 7.11 6.77
N PRO A 40 -12.24 5.82 6.55
CA PRO A 40 -13.53 5.44 5.97
C PRO A 40 -14.67 6.04 6.79
N SER A 41 -15.67 6.62 6.13
CA SER A 41 -16.88 7.10 6.78
C SER A 41 -17.72 5.93 7.30
N THR A 42 -18.63 6.20 8.24
CA THR A 42 -19.59 5.19 8.71
C THR A 42 -20.37 4.57 7.55
N GLU A 43 -20.73 5.36 6.53
CA GLU A 43 -21.42 4.89 5.34
C GLU A 43 -20.58 3.85 4.56
N GLN A 44 -19.27 4.10 4.40
CA GLN A 44 -18.36 3.13 3.78
C GLN A 44 -18.19 1.87 4.63
N LEU A 45 -18.06 2.00 5.95
CA LEU A 45 -17.95 0.84 6.85
C LEU A 45 -19.22 -0.03 6.82
N ASN A 46 -20.39 0.59 6.72
CA ASN A 46 -21.66 -0.11 6.65
C ASN A 46 -21.80 -0.99 5.40
N LEU A 47 -21.05 -0.72 4.32
CA LEU A 47 -21.03 -1.59 3.13
C LEU A 47 -20.55 -3.01 3.44
N SER A 48 -19.73 -3.18 4.47
CA SER A 48 -19.14 -4.46 4.85
C SER A 48 -19.87 -5.14 6.01
N MET A 49 -20.99 -4.58 6.51
CA MET A 49 -21.65 -5.12 7.72
C MET A 49 -22.14 -6.55 7.54
N ASP A 50 -22.64 -6.92 6.36
CA ASP A 50 -23.08 -8.29 6.07
C ASP A 50 -21.95 -9.33 6.23
N MET A 51 -20.68 -8.90 6.20
CA MET A 51 -19.54 -9.75 6.48
C MET A 51 -19.58 -10.33 7.91
N MET A 52 -20.24 -9.66 8.84
CA MET A 52 -20.37 -10.12 10.23
C MET A 52 -21.24 -11.38 10.34
N ASP A 53 -22.13 -11.60 9.38
CA ASP A 53 -23.07 -12.72 9.36
C ASP A 53 -22.60 -13.90 8.50
N VAL A 54 -21.43 -13.81 7.87
CA VAL A 54 -20.89 -14.86 6.98
C VAL A 54 -20.48 -16.11 7.78
N LEU A 55 -19.93 -15.94 8.98
CA LEU A 55 -19.53 -17.01 9.87
C LEU A 55 -20.39 -16.96 11.13
N LYS A 56 -21.29 -17.93 11.29
CA LYS A 56 -22.15 -18.12 12.45
C LYS A 56 -21.71 -19.34 13.28
N SER A 57 -22.31 -19.54 14.43
CA SER A 57 -21.98 -20.66 15.32
C SER A 57 -22.27 -22.04 14.71
N ASP A 58 -23.14 -22.11 13.71
CA ASP A 58 -23.52 -23.33 12.99
C ASP A 58 -22.85 -23.44 11.60
N SER A 59 -22.00 -22.49 11.24
CA SER A 59 -21.28 -22.52 9.97
C SER A 59 -20.21 -23.63 9.94
N ASP A 60 -20.00 -24.22 8.78
CA ASP A 60 -18.79 -24.99 8.52
C ASP A 60 -17.57 -24.05 8.56
N LEU A 61 -16.64 -24.31 9.45
CA LEU A 61 -15.42 -23.51 9.65
C LEU A 61 -14.17 -24.20 9.11
N VAL A 62 -14.33 -25.14 8.20
CA VAL A 62 -13.25 -25.84 7.50
C VAL A 62 -12.96 -25.11 6.18
N CYS A 63 -11.68 -24.85 5.90
CA CYS A 63 -11.24 -24.27 4.62
C CYS A 63 -11.19 -25.33 3.50
N GLU A 64 -10.99 -24.91 2.25
CA GLU A 64 -10.93 -25.81 1.08
C GLU A 64 -9.90 -26.93 1.22
N GLU A 65 -8.81 -26.70 1.95
CA GLU A 65 -7.76 -27.71 2.21
C GLU A 65 -8.11 -28.68 3.35
N GLY A 66 -9.32 -28.61 3.89
CA GLY A 66 -9.77 -29.49 4.98
C GLY A 66 -9.27 -29.11 6.36
N VAL A 67 -8.72 -27.93 6.54
CA VAL A 67 -8.22 -27.44 7.85
C VAL A 67 -9.33 -26.71 8.62
N ASP A 68 -9.51 -27.08 9.86
CA ASP A 68 -10.37 -26.35 10.79
C ASP A 68 -9.76 -24.98 11.13
N CYS A 69 -10.42 -23.90 10.67
CA CYS A 69 -9.92 -22.54 10.83
C CYS A 69 -9.88 -22.04 12.28
N ARG A 70 -10.48 -22.77 13.22
CA ARG A 70 -10.41 -22.45 14.66
C ARG A 70 -9.11 -22.90 15.30
N ASN A 71 -8.35 -23.78 14.64
CA ASN A 71 -7.16 -24.42 15.21
C ASN A 71 -5.86 -23.80 14.68
N TYR A 72 -4.73 -24.21 15.18
CA TYR A 72 -3.40 -23.81 14.73
C TYR A 72 -3.09 -24.29 13.29
N GLY A 73 -2.00 -23.79 12.74
CA GLY A 73 -1.45 -24.23 11.45
C GLY A 73 -1.76 -23.30 10.28
N VAL A 74 -1.35 -23.74 9.10
CA VAL A 74 -1.43 -23.01 7.83
C VAL A 74 -0.71 -21.66 7.91
N LEU A 75 0.62 -21.72 7.98
CA LEU A 75 1.50 -20.56 8.17
C LEU A 75 1.26 -19.47 7.11
N ASP A 76 1.09 -19.86 5.85
CA ASP A 76 0.98 -18.96 4.69
C ASP A 76 -0.41 -18.35 4.50
N GLY A 77 -1.41 -18.80 5.30
CA GLY A 77 -2.81 -18.47 5.09
C GLY A 77 -3.57 -19.54 4.29
N ILE A 78 -4.89 -19.58 4.42
CA ILE A 78 -5.77 -20.56 3.76
C ILE A 78 -5.84 -20.33 2.25
N ALA A 79 -6.04 -21.42 1.48
CA ALA A 79 -5.94 -21.40 0.01
C ALA A 79 -6.89 -20.40 -0.65
N GLU A 80 -8.15 -20.32 -0.21
CA GLU A 80 -9.16 -19.42 -0.75
C GLU A 80 -8.87 -17.93 -0.45
N ALA A 81 -8.30 -17.62 0.71
CA ALA A 81 -7.89 -16.26 1.02
C ALA A 81 -6.62 -15.85 0.24
N LYS A 82 -5.67 -16.78 0.07
CA LYS A 82 -4.51 -16.59 -0.81
C LYS A 82 -4.96 -16.33 -2.24
N GLN A 83 -5.91 -17.09 -2.79
CA GLN A 83 -6.42 -16.88 -4.13
C GLN A 83 -7.05 -15.49 -4.28
N LEU A 84 -7.92 -15.11 -3.34
CA LEU A 84 -8.58 -13.80 -3.36
C LEU A 84 -7.58 -12.63 -3.40
N LEU A 85 -6.54 -12.68 -2.54
CA LEU A 85 -5.54 -11.61 -2.50
C LEU A 85 -4.54 -11.71 -3.66
N ALA A 86 -4.24 -12.89 -4.16
CA ALA A 86 -3.40 -13.09 -5.34
C ALA A 86 -4.05 -12.46 -6.58
N ASP A 87 -5.34 -12.70 -6.79
CA ASP A 87 -6.10 -12.09 -7.88
C ASP A 87 -6.15 -10.55 -7.74
N MET A 88 -6.35 -10.04 -6.50
CA MET A 88 -6.33 -8.60 -6.23
C MET A 88 -4.96 -7.96 -6.49
N MET A 89 -3.90 -8.69 -6.22
CA MET A 89 -2.51 -8.25 -6.41
C MET A 89 -1.93 -8.62 -7.77
N GLU A 90 -2.70 -9.33 -8.62
CA GLU A 90 -2.31 -9.75 -9.97
C GLU A 90 -1.04 -10.64 -9.98
N VAL A 91 -0.91 -11.53 -8.99
CA VAL A 91 0.23 -12.42 -8.84
C VAL A 91 -0.22 -13.88 -8.72
N PRO A 92 0.65 -14.88 -9.02
CA PRO A 92 0.34 -16.28 -8.75
C PRO A 92 0.07 -16.53 -7.26
N LYS A 93 -0.89 -17.40 -6.95
CA LYS A 93 -1.26 -17.77 -5.56
C LYS A 93 -0.08 -18.26 -4.72
N ASP A 94 0.89 -18.91 -5.34
CA ASP A 94 2.06 -19.46 -4.64
C ASP A 94 3.08 -18.39 -4.26
N ASN A 95 3.01 -17.23 -4.91
CA ASN A 95 3.85 -16.07 -4.63
C ASN A 95 3.27 -15.12 -3.56
N ILE A 96 2.34 -15.62 -2.72
CA ILE A 96 1.69 -14.82 -1.68
C ILE A 96 1.76 -15.51 -0.30
N VAL A 97 1.93 -14.69 0.74
CA VAL A 97 1.77 -15.09 2.15
C VAL A 97 0.84 -14.09 2.83
N ILE A 98 -0.16 -14.63 3.53
CA ILE A 98 -1.10 -13.82 4.32
C ILE A 98 -0.53 -13.59 5.71
N PHE A 99 -0.66 -12.36 6.17
CA PHE A 99 -0.29 -11.90 7.49
C PHE A 99 -1.55 -11.48 8.29
N GLY A 100 -1.33 -10.65 9.32
CA GLY A 100 -2.39 -10.06 10.13
C GLY A 100 -3.28 -9.07 9.36
N ASN A 101 -3.78 -8.04 10.01
CA ASN A 101 -4.84 -7.20 9.45
C ASN A 101 -4.37 -6.03 8.59
N SER A 102 -3.09 -5.69 8.55
CA SER A 102 -2.61 -4.43 7.96
C SER A 102 -1.30 -4.59 7.22
N SER A 103 -1.23 -4.09 5.99
CA SER A 103 0.04 -4.02 5.22
C SER A 103 1.12 -3.20 5.95
N LEU A 104 0.74 -2.20 6.74
CA LEU A 104 1.70 -1.43 7.54
C LEU A 104 2.46 -2.31 8.54
N ASN A 105 1.76 -3.25 9.22
CA ASN A 105 2.41 -4.23 10.10
C ASN A 105 3.38 -5.13 9.31
N VAL A 106 2.97 -5.58 8.13
CA VAL A 106 3.82 -6.44 7.29
C VAL A 106 5.08 -5.70 6.85
N MET A 107 4.96 -4.43 6.46
CA MET A 107 6.10 -3.59 6.10
C MET A 107 7.03 -3.33 7.29
N TYR A 108 6.46 -3.02 8.46
CA TYR A 108 7.24 -2.89 9.71
C TYR A 108 7.99 -4.19 10.04
N ASP A 109 7.31 -5.34 10.01
CA ASP A 109 7.92 -6.64 10.27
C ASP A 109 9.02 -6.97 9.26
N THR A 110 8.85 -6.57 7.98
CA THR A 110 9.84 -6.78 6.94
C THR A 110 11.12 -5.98 7.21
N ILE A 111 10.98 -4.70 7.58
CA ILE A 111 12.14 -3.88 8.02
C ILE A 111 12.76 -4.46 9.29
N ALA A 112 11.95 -4.82 10.30
CA ALA A 112 12.46 -5.40 11.55
C ALA A 112 13.27 -6.69 11.31
N ARG A 113 12.78 -7.56 10.43
CA ARG A 113 13.50 -8.78 10.01
C ARG A 113 14.81 -8.45 9.30
N SER A 114 14.80 -7.49 8.39
CA SER A 114 16.00 -7.04 7.68
C SER A 114 17.03 -6.45 8.64
N MET A 115 16.60 -5.66 9.63
CA MET A 115 17.47 -5.12 10.66
C MET A 115 18.12 -6.20 11.52
N THR A 116 17.37 -7.24 11.89
CA THR A 116 17.81 -8.26 12.86
C THR A 116 18.47 -9.48 12.22
N HIS A 117 18.06 -9.87 11.02
CA HIS A 117 18.47 -11.12 10.37
C HIS A 117 19.05 -10.95 8.96
N GLY A 118 19.00 -9.73 8.40
CA GLY A 118 19.35 -9.46 7.00
C GLY A 118 18.27 -9.92 6.03
N VAL A 119 18.58 -9.84 4.75
CA VAL A 119 17.70 -10.23 3.65
C VAL A 119 18.36 -11.41 2.90
N MET A 120 17.70 -12.56 2.86
CA MET A 120 18.19 -13.75 2.16
C MET A 120 19.63 -14.15 2.53
N GLY A 121 20.00 -13.99 3.81
CA GLY A 121 21.32 -14.34 4.32
C GLY A 121 22.35 -13.22 4.24
N SER A 122 21.98 -12.03 3.83
CA SER A 122 22.86 -10.86 3.92
C SER A 122 23.15 -10.49 5.38
N THR A 123 24.14 -9.61 5.57
CA THR A 123 24.42 -9.06 6.89
C THR A 123 23.18 -8.34 7.45
N PRO A 124 22.77 -8.62 8.71
CA PRO A 124 21.70 -7.85 9.37
C PRO A 124 21.96 -6.35 9.30
N TRP A 125 20.97 -5.58 8.87
CA TRP A 125 21.15 -4.14 8.64
C TRP A 125 21.59 -3.39 9.90
N ALA A 126 21.16 -3.83 11.07
CA ALA A 126 21.62 -3.26 12.35
C ALA A 126 23.11 -3.44 12.63
N LYS A 127 23.82 -4.29 11.87
CA LYS A 127 25.28 -4.50 11.99
C LYS A 127 26.08 -3.74 10.92
N LEU A 128 25.40 -3.04 10.02
CA LEU A 128 26.05 -2.19 9.03
C LEU A 128 26.30 -0.81 9.61
N ASP A 129 27.40 -0.18 9.18
CA ASP A 129 27.74 1.18 9.61
C ASP A 129 26.66 2.20 9.22
N LYS A 130 26.00 1.96 8.10
CA LYS A 130 24.96 2.84 7.55
C LYS A 130 23.94 2.09 6.73
N VAL A 131 22.68 2.45 6.91
CA VAL A 131 21.54 2.00 6.09
C VAL A 131 20.77 3.22 5.63
N LYS A 132 20.41 3.26 4.35
CA LYS A 132 19.66 4.34 3.71
C LYS A 132 18.46 3.81 2.99
N PHE A 133 17.41 4.64 2.93
CA PHE A 133 16.19 4.38 2.13
C PHE A 133 15.85 5.57 1.27
N LEU A 134 15.44 5.30 0.04
CA LEU A 134 14.86 6.30 -0.83
C LEU A 134 13.39 6.53 -0.45
N CYS A 135 13.03 7.78 -0.29
CA CYS A 135 11.72 8.23 0.17
C CYS A 135 11.13 9.18 -0.86
N PRO A 136 10.30 8.71 -1.81
CA PRO A 136 9.59 9.59 -2.73
C PRO A 136 8.68 10.56 -1.98
N VAL A 137 8.84 11.87 -2.27
CA VAL A 137 8.13 12.95 -1.59
C VAL A 137 7.41 13.88 -2.58
N PRO A 138 6.16 14.29 -2.27
CA PRO A 138 5.32 13.89 -1.13
C PRO A 138 4.98 12.40 -1.14
N GLY A 139 4.92 11.76 0.05
CA GLY A 139 4.68 10.33 0.20
C GLY A 139 3.92 9.97 1.47
N TYR A 140 3.73 8.68 1.72
CA TYR A 140 2.98 8.23 2.89
C TYR A 140 3.83 8.31 4.17
N ASP A 141 3.41 9.18 5.10
CA ASP A 141 4.13 9.50 6.33
C ASP A 141 4.45 8.28 7.22
N ARG A 142 3.63 7.22 7.15
CA ARG A 142 3.86 6.01 7.96
C ARG A 142 5.04 5.17 7.47
N HIS A 143 5.32 5.17 6.18
CA HIS A 143 6.54 4.57 5.64
C HIS A 143 7.77 5.26 6.21
N PHE A 144 7.76 6.58 6.20
CA PHE A 144 8.87 7.39 6.71
C PHE A 144 9.04 7.22 8.22
N ALA A 145 7.94 7.12 8.96
CA ALA A 145 7.98 6.85 10.40
C ALA A 145 8.59 5.48 10.75
N ILE A 146 8.35 4.43 9.93
CA ILE A 146 9.05 3.14 10.09
C ILE A 146 10.56 3.32 9.88
N THR A 147 10.94 4.03 8.81
CA THR A 147 12.34 4.27 8.47
C THR A 147 13.07 5.02 9.58
N GLU A 148 12.46 6.10 10.07
CA GLU A 148 12.97 6.91 11.18
C GLU A 148 13.10 6.09 12.47
N TYR A 149 12.06 5.28 12.79
CA TYR A 149 12.04 4.46 14.01
C TYR A 149 13.22 3.48 14.09
N PHE A 150 13.63 2.92 12.96
CA PHE A 150 14.79 2.01 12.88
C PHE A 150 16.12 2.73 12.69
N GLY A 151 16.16 4.05 12.71
CA GLY A 151 17.40 4.83 12.54
C GLY A 151 17.99 4.76 11.13
N ILE A 152 17.17 4.43 10.13
CA ILE A 152 17.57 4.37 8.73
C ILE A 152 17.58 5.79 8.15
N GLU A 153 18.67 6.19 7.49
CA GLU A 153 18.77 7.49 6.84
C GLU A 153 17.82 7.58 5.64
N MET A 154 17.02 8.64 5.59
CA MET A 154 16.08 8.89 4.53
C MET A 154 16.66 9.85 3.49
N ILE A 155 16.60 9.44 2.22
CA ILE A 155 16.95 10.29 1.07
C ILE A 155 15.67 10.64 0.34
N ASN A 156 15.33 11.93 0.30
CA ASN A 156 14.16 12.40 -0.40
C ASN A 156 14.38 12.30 -1.93
N VAL A 157 13.40 11.72 -2.62
CA VAL A 157 13.35 11.65 -4.09
C VAL A 157 12.13 12.44 -4.54
N PRO A 158 12.25 13.43 -5.44
CA PRO A 158 11.10 14.17 -5.94
C PRO A 158 10.11 13.24 -6.67
N MET A 159 8.80 13.51 -6.48
CA MET A 159 7.75 12.88 -7.29
C MET A 159 7.52 13.70 -8.56
N THR A 160 7.32 12.99 -9.68
CA THR A 160 6.90 13.53 -10.99
C THR A 160 5.45 13.09 -11.27
N PRO A 161 4.79 13.61 -12.30
CA PRO A 161 3.44 13.13 -12.69
C PRO A 161 3.36 11.64 -13.06
N SER A 162 4.48 10.97 -13.31
CA SER A 162 4.56 9.56 -13.73
C SER A 162 5.18 8.63 -12.68
N GLY A 163 5.53 9.13 -11.50
CA GLY A 163 6.20 8.39 -10.44
C GLY A 163 7.37 9.17 -9.84
N PRO A 164 8.28 8.53 -9.09
CA PRO A 164 9.47 9.19 -8.58
C PRO A 164 10.42 9.59 -9.72
N ASP A 165 11.31 10.55 -9.44
CA ASP A 165 12.41 10.90 -10.34
C ASP A 165 13.35 9.69 -10.50
N MET A 166 13.16 8.97 -11.62
CA MET A 166 13.89 7.74 -11.87
C MET A 166 15.36 7.97 -12.23
N ASP A 167 15.74 9.13 -12.75
CA ASP A 167 17.16 9.46 -13.03
C ASP A 167 17.92 9.51 -11.70
N MET A 168 17.35 10.16 -10.69
CA MET A 168 17.90 10.20 -9.34
C MET A 168 17.90 8.81 -8.66
N VAL A 169 16.81 8.04 -8.81
CA VAL A 169 16.72 6.69 -8.25
C VAL A 169 17.81 5.79 -8.82
N GLU A 170 17.97 5.73 -10.14
CA GLU A 170 18.95 4.89 -10.83
C GLU A 170 20.38 5.25 -10.43
N GLU A 171 20.71 6.54 -10.42
CA GLU A 171 22.05 7.02 -10.01
C GLU A 171 22.37 6.59 -8.58
N LEU A 172 21.48 6.88 -7.64
CA LEU A 172 21.71 6.61 -6.22
C LEU A 172 21.80 5.10 -5.94
N VAL A 173 20.86 4.32 -6.47
CA VAL A 173 20.78 2.87 -6.23
C VAL A 173 21.98 2.14 -6.82
N SER A 174 22.48 2.56 -7.99
CA SER A 174 23.62 1.91 -8.65
C SER A 174 24.99 2.26 -8.04
N THR A 175 25.09 3.34 -7.27
CA THR A 175 26.36 3.84 -6.76
C THR A 175 26.56 3.70 -5.27
N ASP A 176 25.51 3.66 -4.47
CA ASP A 176 25.58 3.63 -3.01
C ASP A 176 25.06 2.29 -2.42
N PRO A 177 25.98 1.38 -1.97
CA PRO A 177 25.58 0.10 -1.40
C PRO A 177 24.93 0.22 0.01
N ALA A 178 24.91 1.41 0.61
CA ALA A 178 24.17 1.65 1.84
C ALA A 178 22.66 1.80 1.62
N ILE A 179 22.23 2.03 0.38
CA ILE A 179 20.81 2.13 0.02
C ILE A 179 20.21 0.72 -0.06
N LYS A 180 19.32 0.41 0.88
CA LYS A 180 18.71 -0.92 1.03
C LYS A 180 17.28 -1.01 0.54
N GLY A 181 16.66 0.11 0.23
CA GLY A 181 15.31 0.08 -0.27
C GLY A 181 14.74 1.42 -0.69
N ILE A 182 13.56 1.35 -1.29
CA ILE A 182 12.73 2.47 -1.71
C ILE A 182 11.28 2.19 -1.35
N TRP A 183 10.58 3.21 -0.83
CA TRP A 183 9.13 3.15 -0.62
C TRP A 183 8.37 3.57 -1.86
N CYS A 184 7.41 2.76 -2.29
CA CYS A 184 6.56 3.05 -3.44
C CYS A 184 5.08 2.87 -3.09
N VAL A 185 4.24 3.86 -3.44
CA VAL A 185 2.77 3.72 -3.50
C VAL A 185 2.38 3.95 -4.97
N PRO A 186 2.43 2.88 -5.81
CA PRO A 186 2.53 3.04 -7.26
C PRO A 186 1.22 3.38 -7.96
N LYS A 187 0.08 3.17 -7.31
CA LYS A 187 -1.24 3.42 -7.89
C LYS A 187 -2.08 4.28 -6.95
N TYR A 188 -2.66 5.36 -7.49
CA TYR A 188 -3.43 6.34 -6.71
C TYR A 188 -2.69 6.78 -5.44
N SER A 189 -1.43 7.18 -5.60
CA SER A 189 -0.48 7.41 -4.50
C SER A 189 -1.02 8.38 -3.45
N ASN A 190 -0.66 8.15 -2.21
CA ASN A 190 -0.97 9.05 -1.11
C ASN A 190 0.26 9.99 -0.86
N PRO A 191 0.13 11.33 -0.99
CA PRO A 191 -1.14 12.09 -1.06
C PRO A 191 -1.59 12.52 -2.47
N GLN A 192 -0.79 12.32 -3.52
CA GLN A 192 -0.96 13.03 -4.79
C GLN A 192 -1.93 12.34 -5.78
N GLY A 193 -2.32 11.08 -5.55
CA GLY A 193 -3.19 10.33 -6.46
C GLY A 193 -2.51 9.89 -7.76
N ILE A 194 -1.18 9.97 -7.86
CA ILE A 194 -0.41 9.60 -9.04
C ILE A 194 -0.38 8.09 -9.20
N THR A 195 -0.54 7.60 -10.43
CA THR A 195 -0.23 6.24 -10.83
C THR A 195 1.05 6.23 -11.65
N TYR A 196 1.98 5.32 -11.32
CA TYR A 196 3.25 5.20 -12.03
C TYR A 196 3.01 4.80 -13.48
N SER A 197 3.76 5.40 -14.40
CA SER A 197 3.70 5.04 -15.81
C SER A 197 4.36 3.68 -16.08
N ASP A 198 4.02 3.08 -17.22
CA ASP A 198 4.66 1.85 -17.70
C ASP A 198 6.18 2.01 -17.79
N GLU A 199 6.65 3.15 -18.29
CA GLU A 199 8.07 3.47 -18.34
C GLU A 199 8.73 3.48 -16.97
N THR A 200 8.09 4.09 -15.97
CA THR A 200 8.57 4.09 -14.58
C THR A 200 8.69 2.66 -14.03
N VAL A 201 7.68 1.80 -14.27
CA VAL A 201 7.73 0.41 -13.84
C VAL A 201 8.85 -0.36 -14.53
N HIS A 202 9.02 -0.18 -15.85
CA HIS A 202 10.13 -0.80 -16.59
C HIS A 202 11.50 -0.33 -16.08
N ARG A 203 11.66 0.96 -15.75
CA ARG A 203 12.90 1.49 -15.17
C ARG A 203 13.18 0.88 -13.79
N PHE A 204 12.16 0.74 -12.94
CA PHE A 204 12.31 -0.01 -11.68
C PHE A 204 12.77 -1.45 -11.90
N ALA A 205 12.20 -2.16 -12.88
CA ALA A 205 12.57 -3.54 -13.16
C ALA A 205 14.02 -3.70 -13.65
N LYS A 206 14.56 -2.67 -14.28
CA LYS A 206 15.94 -2.62 -14.82
C LYS A 206 16.98 -2.07 -13.85
N LEU A 207 16.59 -1.69 -12.64
CA LEU A 207 17.55 -1.22 -11.64
C LEU A 207 18.67 -2.25 -11.45
N ASN A 208 19.89 -1.74 -11.34
CA ASN A 208 21.09 -2.54 -11.02
C ASN A 208 21.69 -2.06 -9.70
N PRO A 209 21.13 -2.51 -8.55
CA PRO A 209 21.55 -2.03 -7.25
C PRO A 209 22.99 -2.40 -6.90
N ALA A 210 23.74 -1.43 -6.34
CA ALA A 210 25.05 -1.68 -5.73
C ALA A 210 24.94 -2.59 -4.49
N ALA A 211 23.77 -2.65 -3.85
CA ALA A 211 23.48 -3.52 -2.72
C ALA A 211 22.70 -4.77 -3.17
N GLU A 212 23.24 -5.97 -2.99
CA GLU A 212 22.57 -7.25 -3.32
C GLU A 212 21.26 -7.46 -2.55
N ASP A 213 21.16 -6.86 -1.35
CA ASP A 213 20.02 -6.92 -0.46
C ASP A 213 19.06 -5.73 -0.60
N PHE A 214 19.19 -4.93 -1.67
CA PHE A 214 18.25 -3.87 -2.00
C PHE A 214 16.86 -4.44 -2.32
N ARG A 215 15.80 -3.78 -1.83
CA ARG A 215 14.41 -4.16 -2.13
C ARG A 215 13.53 -2.95 -2.44
N ILE A 216 12.65 -3.12 -3.41
CA ILE A 216 11.55 -2.21 -3.71
C ILE A 216 10.37 -2.58 -2.81
N PHE A 217 9.95 -1.68 -1.92
CA PHE A 217 8.78 -1.85 -1.06
C PHE A 217 7.57 -1.27 -1.78
N TRP A 218 6.82 -2.14 -2.46
CA TRP A 218 5.73 -1.81 -3.36
C TRP A 218 4.38 -1.93 -2.65
N ASP A 219 3.94 -0.83 -2.02
CA ASP A 219 2.66 -0.78 -1.29
C ASP A 219 1.49 -0.58 -2.26
N ASN A 220 0.88 -1.69 -2.68
CA ASN A 220 -0.29 -1.73 -3.57
C ASN A 220 -1.60 -1.51 -2.77
N ALA A 221 -1.65 -0.45 -1.97
CA ALA A 221 -2.76 -0.15 -1.07
C ALA A 221 -4.07 0.14 -1.82
N TYR A 222 -4.00 0.61 -3.08
CA TYR A 222 -5.12 1.11 -3.85
C TYR A 222 -5.34 0.38 -5.18
N GLY A 223 -4.87 -0.86 -5.31
CA GLY A 223 -4.88 -1.63 -6.56
C GLY A 223 -6.23 -1.67 -7.30
N ILE A 224 -7.34 -1.75 -6.56
CA ILE A 224 -8.71 -1.84 -7.08
C ILE A 224 -9.62 -0.67 -6.68
N HIS A 225 -9.04 0.49 -6.32
CA HIS A 225 -9.80 1.65 -5.79
C HIS A 225 -10.18 2.65 -6.90
N HIS A 226 -10.71 2.16 -8.01
CA HIS A 226 -11.17 3.01 -9.10
C HIS A 226 -12.40 3.81 -8.70
N LEU A 227 -12.38 5.14 -8.92
CA LEU A 227 -13.55 6.00 -8.68
C LEU A 227 -14.51 6.06 -9.88
N TYR A 228 -13.98 5.88 -11.10
CA TYR A 228 -14.72 5.95 -12.35
C TYR A 228 -14.57 4.64 -13.12
N GLU A 229 -15.63 4.14 -13.72
CA GLU A 229 -15.59 2.89 -14.49
C GLU A 229 -14.87 3.05 -15.83
N ASP A 230 -15.00 4.22 -16.44
CA ASP A 230 -14.44 4.59 -17.75
C ASP A 230 -13.05 5.23 -17.67
N LYS A 231 -12.54 5.46 -16.46
CA LYS A 231 -11.23 6.09 -16.23
C LYS A 231 -10.48 5.34 -15.13
N GLN A 232 -10.08 4.12 -15.45
CA GLN A 232 -9.29 3.28 -14.55
C GLN A 232 -7.83 3.36 -14.94
N ASP A 233 -6.97 3.62 -13.97
CA ASP A 233 -5.55 3.53 -14.20
C ASP A 233 -5.11 2.07 -14.21
N TYR A 234 -4.19 1.75 -15.11
CA TYR A 234 -3.51 0.47 -15.17
C TYR A 234 -2.10 0.61 -14.60
N LEU A 235 -1.61 -0.47 -14.02
CA LEU A 235 -0.25 -0.54 -13.49
C LEU A 235 0.33 -1.90 -13.88
N ILE A 236 1.44 -1.91 -14.58
CA ILE A 236 2.15 -3.14 -14.95
C ILE A 236 2.56 -3.89 -13.68
N GLU A 237 2.46 -5.23 -13.71
CA GLU A 237 2.81 -6.09 -12.58
C GLU A 237 4.33 -6.17 -12.40
N ILE A 238 4.84 -5.52 -11.36
CA ILE A 238 6.28 -5.30 -11.12
C ILE A 238 7.08 -6.58 -10.87
N LEU A 239 6.53 -7.60 -10.19
CA LEU A 239 7.25 -8.86 -9.92
C LEU A 239 7.58 -9.58 -11.22
N MET A 240 6.65 -9.60 -12.17
CA MET A 240 6.84 -10.23 -13.48
C MET A 240 7.82 -9.43 -14.32
N GLU A 241 7.77 -8.09 -14.28
CA GLU A 241 8.72 -7.24 -15.00
C GLU A 241 10.14 -7.41 -14.44
N CYS A 242 10.33 -7.39 -13.13
CA CYS A 242 11.63 -7.67 -12.52
C CYS A 242 12.15 -9.07 -12.88
N LYS A 243 11.27 -10.08 -12.92
CA LYS A 243 11.65 -11.43 -13.32
C LYS A 243 12.12 -11.49 -14.79
N LYS A 244 11.45 -10.78 -15.71
CA LYS A 244 11.85 -10.69 -17.12
C LYS A 244 13.24 -10.06 -17.30
N GLU A 245 13.54 -9.03 -16.49
CA GLU A 245 14.82 -8.32 -16.51
C GLU A 245 15.93 -9.04 -15.71
N GLY A 246 15.65 -10.23 -15.13
CA GLY A 246 16.63 -11.03 -14.40
C GLY A 246 16.79 -10.69 -12.92
N HIS A 247 15.90 -9.87 -12.36
CA HIS A 247 15.91 -9.42 -10.97
C HIS A 247 14.69 -9.91 -10.16
N PRO A 248 14.40 -11.25 -10.12
CA PRO A 248 13.16 -11.78 -9.54
C PRO A 248 12.98 -11.44 -8.05
N ASP A 249 14.09 -11.22 -7.34
CA ASP A 249 14.08 -11.06 -5.88
C ASP A 249 14.03 -9.61 -5.42
N MET A 250 13.98 -8.65 -6.36
CA MET A 250 14.13 -7.23 -6.02
C MET A 250 12.90 -6.59 -5.36
N VAL A 251 11.73 -7.25 -5.35
CA VAL A 251 10.47 -6.64 -4.94
C VAL A 251 9.81 -7.35 -3.76
N TYR A 252 9.34 -6.55 -2.81
CA TYR A 252 8.30 -6.89 -1.84
C TYR A 252 7.04 -6.12 -2.16
N LYS A 253 5.97 -6.80 -2.58
CA LYS A 253 4.68 -6.19 -2.90
C LYS A 253 3.70 -6.42 -1.77
N PHE A 254 3.13 -5.34 -1.23
CA PHE A 254 2.24 -5.38 -0.07
C PHE A 254 0.83 -4.97 -0.46
N SER A 255 -0.16 -5.56 0.19
CA SER A 255 -1.55 -5.11 0.11
C SER A 255 -2.34 -5.55 1.33
N SER A 256 -3.55 -4.99 1.50
CA SER A 256 -4.50 -5.40 2.54
C SER A 256 -5.92 -5.00 2.18
N THR A 257 -6.88 -5.60 2.88
CA THR A 257 -8.30 -5.24 2.78
C THR A 257 -8.69 -4.09 3.72
N SER A 258 -7.72 -3.40 4.34
CA SER A 258 -7.99 -2.33 5.33
C SER A 258 -8.83 -1.18 4.78
N LYS A 259 -8.77 -0.90 3.48
CA LYS A 259 -9.57 0.14 2.82
C LYS A 259 -10.72 -0.42 1.98
N ILE A 260 -10.96 -1.72 2.07
CA ILE A 260 -11.98 -2.47 1.34
C ILE A 260 -13.08 -2.95 2.26
N SER A 261 -12.70 -3.60 3.38
CA SER A 261 -13.61 -4.08 4.42
C SER A 261 -13.53 -3.21 5.68
N PHE A 262 -12.96 -3.75 6.77
CA PHE A 262 -12.79 -3.05 8.02
C PHE A 262 -11.30 -2.78 8.29
N PRO A 263 -10.88 -1.51 8.49
CA PRO A 263 -9.48 -1.18 8.78
C PRO A 263 -8.91 -1.91 10.00
N GLY A 264 -9.72 -2.12 11.03
CA GLY A 264 -9.31 -2.80 12.26
C GLY A 264 -9.41 -4.33 12.21
N SER A 265 -9.99 -4.90 11.14
CA SER A 265 -10.27 -6.34 11.01
C SER A 265 -10.12 -6.83 9.57
N GLY A 266 -9.16 -6.29 8.85
CA GLY A 266 -8.79 -6.73 7.50
C GLY A 266 -7.88 -7.96 7.50
N ILE A 267 -7.44 -8.34 6.31
CA ILE A 267 -6.33 -9.26 6.06
C ILE A 267 -5.29 -8.58 5.19
N ALA A 268 -4.02 -8.87 5.44
CA ALA A 268 -2.91 -8.31 4.70
C ALA A 268 -2.05 -9.41 4.08
N ALA A 269 -1.33 -9.08 3.03
CA ALA A 269 -0.43 -10.00 2.37
C ALA A 269 0.86 -9.33 1.90
N ILE A 270 1.89 -10.16 1.78
CA ILE A 270 3.07 -9.87 1.00
C ILE A 270 3.12 -10.82 -0.19
N ALA A 271 3.43 -10.27 -1.36
CA ALA A 271 3.78 -11.06 -2.54
C ALA A 271 5.25 -10.80 -2.90
N ALA A 272 5.97 -11.86 -3.26
CA ALA A 272 7.38 -11.79 -3.62
C ALA A 272 7.80 -13.05 -4.42
N SER A 273 9.07 -13.10 -4.82
CA SER A 273 9.65 -14.32 -5.42
C SER A 273 9.66 -15.49 -4.46
N ASP A 274 9.79 -16.69 -5.00
CA ASP A 274 9.87 -17.92 -4.21
C ASP A 274 11.03 -17.89 -3.20
N ALA A 275 12.17 -17.33 -3.60
CA ALA A 275 13.35 -17.22 -2.73
C ALA A 275 13.11 -16.25 -1.56
N ASN A 276 12.55 -15.08 -1.84
CA ASN A 276 12.15 -14.13 -0.78
C ASN A 276 11.10 -14.74 0.17
N LEU A 277 10.09 -15.44 -0.38
CA LEU A 277 9.05 -16.07 0.45
C LEU A 277 9.61 -17.22 1.28
N ALA A 278 10.59 -17.97 0.77
CA ALA A 278 11.26 -19.01 1.55
C ALA A 278 11.99 -18.42 2.76
N ASP A 279 12.70 -17.30 2.58
CA ASP A 279 13.39 -16.58 3.66
C ASP A 279 12.37 -16.03 4.68
N ILE A 280 11.30 -15.40 4.22
CA ILE A 280 10.22 -14.89 5.06
C ILE A 280 9.58 -16.02 5.88
N ARG A 281 9.23 -17.14 5.27
CA ARG A 281 8.64 -18.32 5.96
C ARG A 281 9.55 -18.88 7.03
N LYS A 282 10.86 -18.93 6.77
CA LYS A 282 11.84 -19.39 7.75
C LYS A 282 11.78 -18.57 9.04
N GLN A 283 11.63 -17.26 8.92
CA GLN A 283 11.56 -16.36 10.06
C GLN A 283 10.15 -16.32 10.69
N MET A 284 9.10 -16.36 9.88
CA MET A 284 7.71 -16.42 10.33
C MET A 284 7.42 -17.60 11.27
N ARG A 285 8.03 -18.77 11.04
CA ARG A 285 7.86 -19.96 11.88
C ARG A 285 8.27 -19.74 13.34
N ILE A 286 9.11 -18.73 13.59
CA ILE A 286 9.49 -18.33 14.96
C ILE A 286 8.51 -17.30 15.51
N GLN A 287 7.96 -16.44 14.65
CA GLN A 287 7.06 -15.36 15.03
C GLN A 287 5.63 -15.87 15.33
N THR A 288 5.12 -16.81 14.53
CA THR A 288 3.73 -17.29 14.61
C THR A 288 3.59 -18.72 14.12
N ILE A 289 2.52 -19.39 14.54
CA ILE A 289 2.09 -20.69 13.99
C ILE A 289 1.13 -20.50 12.80
N GLY A 290 0.57 -19.31 12.65
CA GLY A 290 -0.36 -18.90 11.61
C GLY A 290 -1.19 -17.72 12.07
N HIS A 291 -1.66 -16.92 11.10
CA HIS A 291 -2.54 -15.79 11.35
C HIS A 291 -4.01 -16.21 11.45
N ASP A 292 -4.88 -15.29 11.87
CA ASP A 292 -6.32 -15.49 12.07
C ASP A 292 -7.02 -16.07 10.83
N LYS A 293 -7.25 -17.39 10.84
CA LYS A 293 -7.90 -18.11 9.73
C LYS A 293 -9.41 -17.91 9.67
N LEU A 294 -10.06 -17.61 10.81
CA LEU A 294 -11.48 -17.28 10.79
C LEU A 294 -11.72 -15.97 10.07
N ASN A 295 -10.86 -14.98 10.28
CA ASN A 295 -10.94 -13.72 9.55
C ASN A 295 -10.61 -13.88 8.05
N GLN A 296 -9.66 -14.73 7.71
CA GLN A 296 -9.35 -15.08 6.32
C GLN A 296 -10.53 -15.77 5.65
N LEU A 297 -11.12 -16.78 6.29
CA LEU A 297 -12.29 -17.50 5.79
C LEU A 297 -13.51 -16.60 5.61
N ARG A 298 -13.73 -15.68 6.55
CA ARG A 298 -14.78 -14.67 6.47
C ARG A 298 -14.65 -13.79 5.25
N HIS A 299 -13.44 -13.28 4.97
CA HIS A 299 -13.17 -12.47 3.79
C HIS A 299 -13.34 -13.26 2.50
N ALA A 300 -12.78 -14.47 2.42
CA ALA A 300 -12.91 -15.33 1.24
C ALA A 300 -14.37 -15.64 0.92
N ARG A 301 -15.17 -16.00 1.91
CA ARG A 301 -16.59 -16.29 1.72
C ARG A 301 -17.43 -15.07 1.42
N TYR A 302 -17.14 -13.92 2.04
CA TYR A 302 -17.88 -12.68 1.80
C TYR A 302 -17.71 -12.17 0.37
N PHE A 303 -16.50 -12.12 -0.12
CA PHE A 303 -16.21 -11.64 -1.47
C PHE A 303 -16.39 -12.72 -2.54
N GLY A 304 -16.20 -13.99 -2.18
CA GLY A 304 -16.23 -15.14 -3.09
C GLY A 304 -15.03 -15.18 -4.03
N ASN A 305 -14.76 -14.09 -4.74
CA ASN A 305 -13.66 -13.95 -5.69
C ASN A 305 -13.35 -12.47 -5.95
N ILE A 306 -12.38 -12.18 -6.82
CA ILE A 306 -12.00 -10.81 -7.20
C ILE A 306 -13.15 -10.02 -7.80
N HIS A 307 -14.07 -10.65 -8.57
CA HIS A 307 -15.21 -9.96 -9.11
C HIS A 307 -16.15 -9.43 -8.01
N GLY A 308 -16.43 -10.25 -6.98
CA GLY A 308 -17.20 -9.81 -5.81
C GLY A 308 -16.53 -8.65 -5.07
N MET A 309 -15.20 -8.69 -4.94
CA MET A 309 -14.43 -7.60 -4.34
C MET A 309 -14.52 -6.31 -5.17
N VAL A 310 -14.40 -6.39 -6.48
CA VAL A 310 -14.56 -5.25 -7.41
C VAL A 310 -15.96 -4.67 -7.33
N GLN A 311 -17.02 -5.50 -7.30
CA GLN A 311 -18.39 -5.02 -7.13
C GLN A 311 -18.61 -4.31 -5.79
N HIS A 312 -17.95 -4.79 -4.73
CA HIS A 312 -17.94 -4.10 -3.44
C HIS A 312 -17.26 -2.73 -3.53
N MET A 313 -16.13 -2.63 -4.21
CA MET A 313 -15.41 -1.37 -4.41
C MET A 313 -16.18 -0.35 -5.25
N LYS A 314 -17.04 -0.77 -6.18
CA LYS A 314 -17.94 0.13 -6.90
C LYS A 314 -18.90 0.86 -5.95
N LYS A 315 -19.40 0.19 -4.91
CA LYS A 315 -20.24 0.83 -3.88
C LYS A 315 -19.45 1.88 -3.08
N HIS A 316 -18.18 1.62 -2.79
CA HIS A 316 -17.28 2.64 -2.20
C HIS A 316 -17.09 3.83 -3.13
N ALA A 317 -16.88 3.58 -4.42
CA ALA A 317 -16.73 4.63 -5.43
C ALA A 317 -17.98 5.53 -5.52
N ASP A 318 -19.18 4.96 -5.44
CA ASP A 318 -20.45 5.71 -5.47
C ASP A 318 -20.57 6.70 -4.27
N ILE A 319 -20.04 6.33 -3.11
CA ILE A 319 -20.00 7.20 -1.92
C ILE A 319 -18.92 8.28 -2.07
N LEU A 320 -17.77 7.95 -2.64
CA LEU A 320 -16.59 8.82 -2.67
C LEU A 320 -16.60 9.78 -3.86
N ARG A 321 -17.04 9.32 -5.04
CA ARG A 321 -17.00 10.09 -6.29
C ARG A 321 -17.63 11.48 -6.16
N PRO A 322 -18.85 11.66 -5.61
CA PRO A 322 -19.43 13.01 -5.46
C PRO A 322 -18.57 13.95 -4.62
N LYS A 323 -17.85 13.41 -3.63
CA LYS A 323 -16.97 14.20 -2.75
C LYS A 323 -15.70 14.65 -3.49
N PHE A 324 -15.11 13.75 -4.27
CA PHE A 324 -13.97 14.08 -5.14
C PHE A 324 -14.36 15.07 -6.23
N ASP A 325 -15.53 14.88 -6.86
CA ASP A 325 -16.03 15.78 -7.90
C ASP A 325 -16.21 17.22 -7.40
N ILE A 326 -16.63 17.41 -6.15
CA ILE A 326 -16.73 18.73 -5.54
C ILE A 326 -15.34 19.38 -5.48
N VAL A 327 -14.34 18.66 -4.93
CA VAL A 327 -12.97 19.19 -4.77
C VAL A 327 -12.32 19.49 -6.13
N LEU A 328 -12.54 18.64 -7.13
CA LEU A 328 -11.96 18.84 -8.46
C LEU A 328 -12.59 19.98 -9.26
N LYS A 329 -13.81 20.42 -8.90
CA LYS A 329 -14.52 21.52 -9.55
C LYS A 329 -14.29 22.87 -8.87
N THR A 330 -13.75 22.88 -7.66
CA THR A 330 -13.42 24.10 -6.88
C THR A 330 -12.01 24.56 -7.17
#